data_5fa8f452f86824a91d7336b180649d84
#
_entry.id   5fa8f452f86824a91d7336b180649d84
#
_cell.length_a   1.000
_cell.length_b   1.000
_cell.length_c   1.000
_cell.angle_alpha   90.00
_cell.angle_beta   90.00
_cell.angle_gamma   90.00
#
_symmetry.space_group_name_H-M   'P 1'
#
loop_
_entity.id
_entity.type
_entity.pdbx_description
1 polymer ?
#
loop_
_entity_poly.entity_id
_entity_poly.type
_entity_poly.pdbx_seq_one_letter_code
_entity_poly.pdbx_strand_id
1 'polypeptide(L)'
;LNCSFEGNGRIEGHQRWSTGLLLDNCNLPGGGIDFKNRGSMGSGHGWGTAWSVAWNCLAKSYVNQIPPGTYNWVIGSKGESTPLRRPFSQSGPTLPVGIFDSHDTPVAPQSLYLAQLKERLGESALQAIGYGPTVQLPSPVRSDYTFQGGMQASRELVGKDYRAIHEYMRAL
;
A
#
# COMPACT_ATOMS: atom_id res chain seq x y z
N LEU A 1 1.76 -6.32 -0.49
CA LEU A 1 1.52 -7.16 -1.65
C LEU A 1 0.26 -8.00 -1.46
N ASN A 2 -0.64 -7.99 -2.47
CA ASN A 2 -1.87 -8.80 -2.51
C ASN A 2 -2.75 -8.69 -1.25
N CYS A 3 -2.83 -7.50 -0.66
CA CYS A 3 -3.67 -7.26 0.52
C CYS A 3 -5.09 -6.89 0.09
N SER A 4 -6.08 -7.40 0.83
CA SER A 4 -7.48 -7.05 0.65
C SER A 4 -8.03 -6.44 1.93
N PHE A 5 -8.78 -5.35 1.79
CA PHE A 5 -9.37 -4.63 2.92
C PHE A 5 -10.85 -4.38 2.66
N GLU A 6 -11.68 -4.70 3.62
CA GLU A 6 -13.10 -4.38 3.60
C GLU A 6 -13.37 -3.08 4.38
N GLY A 7 -14.52 -2.46 4.08
CA GLY A 7 -14.91 -1.21 4.72
C GLY A 7 -14.42 0.05 4.00
N ASN A 8 -14.51 1.18 4.66
CA ASN A 8 -14.26 2.51 4.11
C ASN A 8 -12.94 3.15 4.59
N GLY A 9 -12.06 2.35 5.17
CA GLY A 9 -10.74 2.80 5.63
C GLY A 9 -9.85 3.30 4.50
N ARG A 10 -8.78 3.99 4.87
CA ARG A 10 -7.81 4.51 3.90
C ARG A 10 -6.41 4.05 4.24
N ILE A 11 -5.64 3.69 3.22
CA ILE A 11 -4.20 3.48 3.36
C ILE A 11 -3.53 4.84 3.15
N GLU A 12 -2.94 5.37 4.20
CA GLU A 12 -2.22 6.65 4.12
C GLU A 12 -0.98 6.66 5.03
N GLY A 13 0.07 7.35 4.61
CA GLY A 13 1.19 7.68 5.50
C GLY A 13 0.69 8.60 6.61
N HIS A 14 0.85 8.18 7.90
CA HIS A 14 0.30 8.97 9.01
C HIS A 14 1.02 10.31 9.16
N GLN A 15 2.34 10.28 9.19
CA GLN A 15 3.24 11.44 9.22
C GLN A 15 4.66 10.98 8.89
N ARG A 16 5.37 11.69 8.62
CA ARG A 16 6.21 12.74 8.02
C ARG A 16 7.13 12.04 7.07
N TRP A 17 6.91 12.24 5.79
CA TRP A 17 7.85 11.80 4.77
C TRP A 17 8.18 10.31 4.80
N SER A 18 7.21 9.42 5.08
CA SER A 18 7.43 8.01 4.80
C SER A 18 7.75 7.83 3.30
N THR A 19 8.80 7.09 2.99
CA THR A 19 9.28 6.94 1.61
C THR A 19 9.35 5.49 1.19
N GLY A 20 9.20 5.25 -0.12
CA GLY A 20 9.37 3.93 -0.70
C GLY A 20 8.21 2.96 -0.40
N LEU A 21 7.02 3.47 -0.06
CA LEU A 21 5.85 2.63 0.10
C LEU A 21 5.40 2.07 -1.25
N LEU A 22 5.39 0.76 -1.38
CA LEU A 22 4.80 0.06 -2.52
C LEU A 22 3.52 -0.66 -2.09
N LEU A 23 2.38 -0.21 -2.61
CA LEU A 23 1.11 -0.93 -2.57
C LEU A 23 0.99 -1.68 -3.88
N ASP A 24 1.13 -3.00 -3.82
CA ASP A 24 1.21 -3.84 -5.00
C ASP A 24 0.04 -4.81 -5.03
N ASN A 25 -0.83 -4.64 -6.02
CA ASN A 25 -1.99 -5.47 -6.24
C ASN A 25 -2.93 -5.54 -5.01
N CYS A 26 -3.13 -4.38 -4.34
CA CYS A 26 -4.02 -4.28 -3.18
C CYS A 26 -5.46 -3.98 -3.61
N ASN A 27 -6.42 -4.54 -2.85
CA ASN A 27 -7.85 -4.43 -3.15
C ASN A 27 -8.61 -3.78 -1.99
N LEU A 28 -9.14 -2.58 -2.21
CA LEU A 28 -9.87 -1.76 -1.24
C LEU A 28 -11.17 -1.20 -1.86
N PRO A 29 -12.15 -2.03 -2.24
CA PRO A 29 -13.29 -1.58 -3.03
C PRO A 29 -14.16 -0.52 -2.33
N GLY A 30 -14.18 -0.47 -1.01
CA GLY A 30 -14.89 0.54 -0.21
C GLY A 30 -14.00 1.67 0.32
N GLY A 31 -12.68 1.49 0.26
CA GLY A 31 -11.67 2.36 0.87
C GLY A 31 -10.86 3.18 -0.12
N GLY A 32 -9.82 3.84 0.35
CA GLY A 32 -8.98 4.68 -0.50
C GLY A 32 -7.49 4.56 -0.23
N ILE A 33 -6.71 5.05 -1.19
CA ILE A 33 -5.25 5.17 -1.08
C ILE A 33 -4.89 6.66 -1.16
N ASP A 34 -4.18 7.16 -0.14
CA ASP A 34 -3.86 8.57 0.01
C ASP A 34 -2.36 8.81 0.12
N PHE A 35 -1.79 9.33 -0.95
CA PHE A 35 -0.46 9.91 -0.99
C PHE A 35 -0.60 11.43 -0.94
N LYS A 36 -0.70 12.00 0.27
CA LYS A 36 -1.16 13.38 0.46
C LYS A 36 -0.39 14.18 1.50
N ASN A 37 -0.56 15.50 1.42
CA ASN A 37 -0.20 16.40 2.50
C ASN A 37 -1.34 16.47 3.52
N ARG A 38 -1.05 16.14 4.77
CA ARG A 38 -1.97 16.21 5.91
C ARG A 38 -1.95 17.57 6.62
N GLY A 39 -1.08 18.48 6.19
CA GLY A 39 -1.03 19.84 6.69
C GLY A 39 -0.84 19.95 8.20
N SER A 40 -1.69 20.73 8.84
CA SER A 40 -1.65 20.98 10.30
C SER A 40 -2.36 19.92 11.14
N MET A 41 -2.84 18.80 10.56
CA MET A 41 -3.47 17.71 11.32
C MET A 41 -2.56 17.23 12.46
N GLY A 42 -3.16 16.93 13.62
CA GLY A 42 -2.43 16.49 14.80
C GLY A 42 -1.34 17.48 15.22
N SER A 43 -0.09 17.05 15.30
CA SER A 43 1.08 17.87 15.63
C SER A 43 1.71 18.56 14.40
N GLY A 44 0.96 18.80 13.33
CA GLY A 44 1.47 19.28 12.06
C GLY A 44 2.11 18.16 11.25
N HIS A 45 1.29 17.23 10.78
CA HIS A 45 1.77 16.01 10.10
C HIS A 45 2.47 16.30 8.77
N GLY A 46 2.07 17.36 8.06
CA GLY A 46 2.66 17.73 6.78
C GLY A 46 2.50 16.65 5.71
N TRP A 47 3.53 16.44 4.91
CA TRP A 47 3.55 15.40 3.90
C TRP A 47 3.60 14.01 4.54
N GLY A 48 2.59 13.19 4.26
CA GLY A 48 2.51 11.83 4.78
C GLY A 48 3.50 10.89 4.11
N THR A 49 3.65 11.00 2.79
CA THR A 49 4.48 10.08 2.01
C THR A 49 5.08 10.73 0.75
N ALA A 50 6.21 10.19 0.31
CA ALA A 50 6.91 10.55 -0.91
C ALA A 50 7.55 9.30 -1.54
N TRP A 51 7.83 9.32 -2.85
CA TRP A 51 8.41 8.18 -3.59
C TRP A 51 7.59 6.90 -3.39
N SER A 52 6.27 7.03 -3.38
CA SER A 52 5.33 5.93 -3.13
C SER A 52 4.61 5.53 -4.40
N VAL A 53 4.31 4.25 -4.52
CA VAL A 53 3.70 3.64 -5.70
C VAL A 53 2.48 2.82 -5.30
N ALA A 54 1.36 3.01 -5.98
CA ALA A 54 0.24 2.08 -6.03
C ALA A 54 0.27 1.41 -7.42
N TRP A 55 0.51 0.11 -7.43
CA TRP A 55 0.65 -0.70 -8.64
C TRP A 55 -0.50 -1.69 -8.78
N ASN A 56 -1.26 -1.62 -9.87
CA ASN A 56 -2.39 -2.52 -10.14
C ASN A 56 -3.36 -2.68 -8.96
N CYS A 57 -3.57 -1.61 -8.18
CA CYS A 57 -4.48 -1.62 -7.05
C CYS A 57 -5.92 -1.34 -7.50
N LEU A 58 -6.88 -1.88 -6.74
CA LEU A 58 -8.27 -1.47 -6.79
C LEU A 58 -8.60 -0.70 -5.52
N ALA A 59 -9.08 0.53 -5.64
CA ALA A 59 -9.61 1.31 -4.53
C ALA A 59 -10.84 2.09 -4.96
N LYS A 60 -11.70 2.47 -4.01
CA LYS A 60 -12.81 3.37 -4.31
C LYS A 60 -12.30 4.73 -4.80
N SER A 61 -11.24 5.24 -4.16
CA SER A 61 -10.66 6.53 -4.55
C SER A 61 -9.17 6.64 -4.23
N TYR A 62 -8.50 7.52 -4.99
CA TYR A 62 -7.10 7.88 -4.81
C TYR A 62 -6.96 9.36 -4.57
N VAL A 63 -6.19 9.75 -3.56
CA VAL A 63 -5.60 11.08 -3.44
C VAL A 63 -4.11 10.93 -3.70
N ASN A 64 -3.63 11.45 -4.81
CA ASN A 64 -2.21 11.39 -5.18
C ASN A 64 -1.69 12.80 -5.44
N GLN A 65 -0.76 13.26 -4.58
CA GLN A 65 -0.19 14.61 -4.62
C GLN A 65 1.32 14.56 -4.82
N ILE A 66 1.88 15.63 -5.37
CA ILE A 66 3.32 15.81 -5.58
C ILE A 66 3.93 16.51 -4.37
N PRO A 67 4.75 15.83 -3.56
CA PRO A 67 5.55 16.49 -2.54
C PRO A 67 6.68 17.31 -3.17
N PRO A 68 7.21 18.36 -2.49
CA PRO A 68 8.33 19.13 -3.01
C PRO A 68 9.56 18.26 -3.30
N GLY A 69 10.10 18.35 -4.52
CA GLY A 69 11.31 17.65 -4.94
C GLY A 69 11.17 16.13 -5.11
N THR A 70 9.95 15.59 -5.07
CA THR A 70 9.69 14.15 -5.21
C THR A 70 8.44 13.89 -6.07
N TYR A 71 8.08 12.61 -6.19
CA TYR A 71 6.85 12.18 -6.85
C TYR A 71 6.19 11.04 -6.09
N ASN A 72 4.89 10.85 -6.36
CA ASN A 72 4.13 9.65 -6.03
C ASN A 72 3.41 9.17 -7.30
N TRP A 73 3.20 7.86 -7.42
CA TRP A 73 2.63 7.22 -8.61
C TRP A 73 1.45 6.34 -8.29
N VAL A 74 0.47 6.38 -9.16
CA VAL A 74 -0.65 5.43 -9.23
C VAL A 74 -0.64 4.85 -10.64
N ILE A 75 -0.26 3.58 -10.77
CA ILE A 75 0.01 2.94 -12.07
C ILE A 75 -0.88 1.70 -12.20
N GLY A 76 -1.57 1.57 -13.35
CA GLY A 76 -2.41 0.43 -13.66
C GLY A 76 -3.59 0.23 -12.69
N SER A 77 -3.84 1.19 -11.83
CA SER A 77 -4.77 1.09 -10.71
C SER A 77 -6.14 1.62 -11.05
N LYS A 78 -7.18 1.01 -10.46
CA LYS A 78 -8.59 1.30 -10.78
C LYS A 78 -9.29 1.99 -9.61
N GLY A 79 -10.02 3.07 -9.92
CA GLY A 79 -10.85 3.81 -8.98
C GLY A 79 -10.84 5.31 -9.22
N GLU A 80 -11.61 6.08 -8.46
CA GLU A 80 -11.79 7.52 -8.65
C GLU A 80 -10.53 8.31 -8.25
N SER A 81 -10.01 9.13 -9.15
CA SER A 81 -8.99 10.13 -8.80
C SER A 81 -9.65 11.34 -8.17
N THR A 82 -9.40 11.55 -6.88
CA THR A 82 -10.03 12.62 -6.09
C THR A 82 -9.01 13.70 -5.77
N PRO A 83 -9.16 14.92 -6.28
CA PRO A 83 -8.34 16.05 -5.86
C PRO A 83 -8.69 16.41 -4.41
N LEU A 84 -7.69 16.44 -3.53
CA LEU A 84 -7.86 16.89 -2.16
C LEU A 84 -7.29 18.30 -2.02
N ARG A 85 -8.13 19.22 -1.52
CA ARG A 85 -7.66 20.54 -1.05
C ARG A 85 -6.93 20.37 0.28
N ARG A 86 -6.14 21.37 0.66
CA ARG A 86 -5.45 21.36 1.96
C ARG A 86 -6.43 21.03 3.08
N PRO A 87 -6.08 20.13 4.00
CA PRO A 87 -6.94 19.81 5.13
C PRO A 87 -7.34 21.11 5.88
N PHE A 88 -8.62 21.20 6.24
CA PHE A 88 -9.20 22.33 7.01
C PHE A 88 -9.24 23.70 6.32
N SER A 89 -8.83 23.84 5.06
CA SER A 89 -9.00 25.06 4.28
C SER A 89 -9.95 24.78 3.11
N GLN A 90 -11.18 25.24 3.19
CA GLN A 90 -12.10 25.20 2.05
C GLN A 90 -11.71 26.22 0.96
N SER A 91 -10.77 27.11 1.22
CA SER A 91 -10.36 28.22 0.36
C SER A 91 -8.91 28.16 -0.11
N GLY A 92 -8.14 27.12 0.22
CA GLY A 92 -6.75 26.99 -0.21
C GLY A 92 -6.60 26.45 -1.64
N PRO A 93 -5.45 26.69 -2.29
CA PRO A 93 -5.19 26.12 -3.61
C PRO A 93 -5.16 24.60 -3.54
N THR A 94 -5.62 23.94 -4.61
CA THR A 94 -5.46 22.50 -4.80
C THR A 94 -3.96 22.22 -4.91
N LEU A 95 -3.46 21.20 -4.20
CA LEU A 95 -2.07 20.78 -4.32
C LEU A 95 -1.87 20.06 -5.66
N PRO A 96 -0.65 20.12 -6.25
CA PRO A 96 -0.36 19.43 -7.48
C PRO A 96 -0.67 17.94 -7.39
N VAL A 97 -1.32 17.43 -8.43
CA VAL A 97 -1.68 16.01 -8.56
C VAL A 97 -0.44 15.21 -8.94
N GLY A 98 -0.24 14.05 -8.30
CA GLY A 98 0.81 13.10 -8.60
C GLY A 98 0.61 12.39 -9.93
N ILE A 99 1.51 11.52 -10.28
CA ILE A 99 1.48 10.81 -11.56
C ILE A 99 0.42 9.71 -11.50
N PHE A 100 -0.52 9.75 -12.45
CA PHE A 100 -1.39 8.64 -12.79
C PHE A 100 -0.98 8.12 -14.16
N ASP A 101 -0.68 6.84 -14.25
CA ASP A 101 -0.34 6.16 -15.50
C ASP A 101 -1.23 4.94 -15.68
N SER A 102 -1.71 4.74 -16.90
CA SER A 102 -2.61 3.63 -17.25
C SER A 102 -3.79 3.49 -16.27
N HIS A 103 -4.37 4.64 -15.86
CA HIS A 103 -5.47 4.66 -14.90
C HIS A 103 -6.65 3.84 -15.41
N ASP A 104 -7.26 3.05 -14.53
CA ASP A 104 -8.32 2.07 -14.83
C ASP A 104 -7.91 0.91 -15.76
N THR A 105 -6.64 0.83 -16.16
CA THR A 105 -6.15 -0.21 -17.07
C THR A 105 -4.94 -0.91 -16.44
N PRO A 106 -5.11 -2.14 -15.90
CA PRO A 106 -4.00 -2.88 -15.32
C PRO A 106 -2.82 -3.04 -16.27
N VAL A 107 -1.61 -2.95 -15.75
CA VAL A 107 -0.36 -3.04 -16.50
C VAL A 107 0.41 -4.32 -16.19
N ALA A 108 1.30 -4.71 -17.09
CA ALA A 108 2.26 -5.79 -16.84
C ALA A 108 3.57 -5.22 -16.25
N PRO A 109 4.23 -5.96 -15.35
CA PRO A 109 3.80 -7.24 -14.74
C PRO A 109 2.64 -7.06 -13.76
N GLN A 110 1.89 -8.11 -13.48
CA GLN A 110 0.78 -8.04 -12.53
C GLN A 110 1.23 -7.54 -11.14
N SER A 111 2.36 -8.02 -10.66
CA SER A 111 3.01 -7.56 -9.42
C SER A 111 4.39 -7.00 -9.74
N LEU A 112 4.60 -5.75 -9.39
CA LEU A 112 5.90 -5.09 -9.52
C LEU A 112 6.93 -5.70 -8.58
N TYR A 113 6.54 -5.96 -7.32
CA TYR A 113 7.43 -6.55 -6.33
C TYR A 113 7.94 -7.93 -6.76
N LEU A 114 7.05 -8.81 -7.21
CA LEU A 114 7.44 -10.16 -7.62
C LEU A 114 8.33 -10.14 -8.85
N ALA A 115 8.05 -9.26 -9.81
CA ALA A 115 8.89 -9.10 -10.99
C ALA A 115 10.30 -8.63 -10.63
N GLN A 116 10.41 -7.60 -9.78
CA GLN A 116 11.70 -7.10 -9.29
C GLN A 116 12.45 -8.13 -8.45
N LEU A 117 11.75 -8.89 -7.61
CA LEU A 117 12.35 -9.95 -6.80
C LEU A 117 12.93 -11.05 -7.70
N LYS A 118 12.18 -11.48 -8.70
CA LYS A 118 12.62 -12.46 -9.69
C LYS A 118 13.83 -11.97 -10.47
N GLU A 119 13.79 -10.74 -10.96
CA GLU A 119 14.89 -10.13 -11.73
C GLU A 119 16.18 -10.07 -10.92
N ARG A 120 16.09 -9.69 -9.65
CA ARG A 120 17.27 -9.52 -8.78
C ARG A 120 17.82 -10.79 -8.19
N LEU A 121 16.96 -11.73 -7.80
CA LEU A 121 17.34 -12.92 -7.00
C LEU A 121 16.92 -14.25 -7.63
N GLY A 122 16.31 -14.22 -8.79
CA GLY A 122 15.89 -15.41 -9.54
C GLY A 122 14.61 -16.06 -9.04
N GLU A 123 14.22 -17.14 -9.71
CA GLU A 123 12.97 -17.87 -9.47
C GLU A 123 12.92 -18.50 -8.07
N SER A 124 14.07 -18.92 -7.54
CA SER A 124 14.16 -19.53 -6.21
C SER A 124 13.70 -18.57 -5.10
N ALA A 125 13.91 -17.27 -5.28
CA ALA A 125 13.43 -16.28 -4.31
C ALA A 125 11.89 -16.19 -4.28
N LEU A 126 11.23 -16.33 -5.44
CA LEU A 126 9.77 -16.40 -5.49
C LEU A 126 9.25 -17.65 -4.80
N GLN A 127 9.91 -18.79 -5.03
CA GLN A 127 9.56 -20.06 -4.37
C GLN A 127 9.70 -19.96 -2.86
N ALA A 128 10.78 -19.34 -2.37
CA ALA A 128 11.04 -19.17 -0.94
C ALA A 128 9.96 -18.38 -0.21
N ILE A 129 9.30 -17.45 -0.91
CA ILE A 129 8.18 -16.66 -0.34
C ILE A 129 6.79 -17.19 -0.76
N GLY A 130 6.71 -18.40 -1.33
CA GLY A 130 5.45 -19.03 -1.70
C GLY A 130 4.85 -18.61 -3.05
N TYR A 131 5.62 -17.93 -3.91
CA TYR A 131 5.20 -17.48 -5.25
C TYR A 131 5.96 -18.20 -6.38
N GLY A 132 6.09 -19.52 -6.29
CA GLY A 132 6.68 -20.33 -7.36
C GLY A 132 5.75 -20.51 -8.59
N PRO A 133 6.26 -21.06 -9.70
CA PRO A 133 5.52 -21.20 -10.96
C PRO A 133 4.26 -22.10 -10.87
N THR A 134 4.09 -22.82 -9.79
CA THR A 134 2.94 -23.71 -9.52
C THR A 134 1.94 -23.10 -8.53
N VAL A 135 2.21 -21.94 -7.97
CA VAL A 135 1.30 -21.29 -7.03
C VAL A 135 0.42 -20.33 -7.81
N GLN A 136 -0.81 -20.76 -8.12
CA GLN A 136 -1.88 -19.81 -8.38
C GLN A 136 -1.93 -18.87 -7.18
N LEU A 137 -1.81 -17.55 -7.42
CA LEU A 137 -2.00 -16.56 -6.35
C LEU A 137 -3.29 -16.91 -5.62
N PRO A 138 -3.29 -17.14 -4.32
CA PRO A 138 -4.52 -17.34 -3.60
C PRO A 138 -5.42 -16.15 -3.92
N SER A 139 -6.68 -16.42 -4.21
CA SER A 139 -7.69 -15.37 -4.22
C SER A 139 -7.48 -14.53 -2.96
N PRO A 140 -7.62 -13.21 -3.03
CA PRO A 140 -7.36 -12.34 -1.87
C PRO A 140 -8.03 -12.96 -0.65
N VAL A 141 -7.22 -13.32 0.34
CA VAL A 141 -7.72 -13.90 1.58
C VAL A 141 -8.62 -12.84 2.18
N ARG A 142 -9.89 -13.16 2.28
CA ARG A 142 -10.86 -12.36 3.01
C ARG A 142 -10.39 -12.35 4.46
N SER A 143 -9.67 -11.33 4.85
CA SER A 143 -9.37 -11.13 6.26
C SER A 143 -10.60 -10.46 6.87
N ASP A 144 -11.42 -11.23 7.55
CA ASP A 144 -12.47 -10.69 8.43
C ASP A 144 -11.78 -10.04 9.65
N TYR A 145 -11.02 -8.98 9.38
CA TYR A 145 -10.40 -8.18 10.42
C TYR A 145 -11.48 -7.32 11.09
N THR A 146 -12.24 -7.94 11.99
CA THR A 146 -12.84 -7.18 13.08
C THR A 146 -11.71 -6.83 14.07
N PHE A 147 -11.78 -5.68 14.73
CA PHE A 147 -10.79 -5.28 15.76
C PHE A 147 -10.55 -6.37 16.82
N GLN A 148 -11.58 -7.14 17.16
CA GLN A 148 -11.50 -8.28 18.08
C GLN A 148 -10.80 -9.50 17.45
N GLY A 149 -11.07 -9.81 16.18
CA GLY A 149 -10.40 -10.88 15.45
C GLY A 149 -8.91 -10.61 15.24
N GLY A 150 -8.53 -9.37 14.97
CA GLY A 150 -7.13 -8.96 14.87
C GLY A 150 -6.38 -9.09 16.19
N MET A 151 -7.01 -8.76 17.32
CA MET A 151 -6.41 -8.96 18.65
C MET A 151 -6.28 -10.45 19.02
N GLN A 152 -7.23 -11.29 18.63
CA GLN A 152 -7.17 -12.72 18.88
C GLN A 152 -6.12 -13.40 18.01
N ALA A 153 -6.07 -13.10 16.71
CA ALA A 153 -5.04 -13.58 15.81
C ALA A 153 -3.63 -13.13 16.24
N SER A 154 -3.47 -11.89 16.71
CA SER A 154 -2.17 -11.44 17.21
C SER A 154 -1.75 -12.13 18.51
N ARG A 155 -2.69 -12.50 19.39
CA ARG A 155 -2.40 -13.29 20.60
C ARG A 155 -2.04 -14.73 20.28
N GLU A 156 -2.67 -15.33 19.28
CA GLU A 156 -2.39 -16.70 18.84
C GLU A 156 -1.06 -16.80 18.09
N LEU A 157 -0.72 -15.81 17.25
CA LEU A 157 0.55 -15.71 16.54
C LEU A 157 1.71 -15.36 17.49
N VAL A 158 1.53 -14.43 18.41
CA VAL A 158 2.56 -14.05 19.40
C VAL A 158 2.92 -15.23 20.33
N GLY A 159 1.99 -16.18 20.55
CA GLY A 159 2.28 -17.37 21.37
C GLY A 159 3.11 -18.45 20.69
N LYS A 160 3.12 -18.54 19.35
CA LYS A 160 3.72 -19.66 18.62
C LYS A 160 4.94 -19.29 17.76
N ASP A 161 4.95 -18.15 17.11
CA ASP A 161 5.95 -17.82 16.06
C ASP A 161 6.99 -16.78 16.46
N TYR A 162 6.81 -16.06 17.56
CA TYR A 162 7.76 -15.03 17.97
C TYR A 162 9.13 -15.63 18.36
N ARG A 163 9.18 -16.87 18.86
CA ARG A 163 10.44 -17.56 19.13
C ARG A 163 11.15 -17.98 17.86
N ALA A 164 10.44 -18.53 16.89
CA ALA A 164 11.00 -18.95 15.61
C ALA A 164 11.54 -17.76 14.82
N ILE A 165 10.82 -16.64 14.79
CA ILE A 165 11.30 -15.40 14.14
C ILE A 165 12.53 -14.84 14.88
N HIS A 166 12.53 -14.87 16.21
CA HIS A 166 13.64 -14.36 17.02
C HIS A 166 14.89 -15.25 16.91
N GLU A 167 14.72 -16.56 16.79
CA GLU A 167 15.83 -17.51 16.57
C GLU A 167 16.39 -17.37 15.16
N TYR A 168 15.53 -17.18 14.14
CA TYR A 168 15.97 -16.93 12.77
C TYR A 168 16.73 -15.61 12.64
N MET A 169 16.29 -14.54 13.31
CA MET A 169 16.98 -13.24 13.33
C MET A 169 18.31 -13.26 14.09
N ARG A 170 18.51 -14.19 15.01
CA ARG A 170 19.79 -14.36 15.71
C ARG A 170 20.81 -15.23 14.95
N ALA A 171 20.34 -15.98 13.96
CA ALA A 171 21.19 -16.85 13.13
C ALA A 171 21.71 -16.14 11.85
N LEU A 172 21.24 -14.92 11.58
CA LEU A 172 21.72 -14.00 10.54
C LEU A 172 22.79 -13.06 11.11
#